data_4bb9014f04bf2932b3d11d7fceff6644
#
_entry.id   4bb9014f04bf2932b3d11d7fceff6644
#
_cell.length_a   1.000
_cell.length_b   1.000
_cell.length_c   1.000
_cell.angle_alpha   90.00
_cell.angle_beta   90.00
_cell.angle_gamma   90.00
#
_symmetry.space_group_name_H-M   'P 1'
#
loop_
_entity.id
_entity.type
_entity.pdbx_description
1 polymer ?
#
loop_
_entity_poly.entity_id
_entity_poly.type
_entity_poly.pdbx_seq_one_letter_code
_entity_poly.pdbx_strand_id
1 'polypeptide(L)'
;TGSLIYETMGLRTVFKGGVVAGKFNVDLTPEFTIRLASSFGTELDPGVVVTLGRDSSKAAQVVKRAMTSALLGTGVHVRDLRAAHAGVVRHDVLAGKSEACAHVRAGHDPDDVEILFLSSGATPMSESGQRAIEKVFVREEYRRALGEDVGELIYPGRAVEQYVERLERAANSVATQGA
;
A
#
# COMPACT_ATOMS: atom_id res chain seq x y z
N THR A 1 -5.23 -29.85 -2.28
CA THR A 1 -4.78 -29.83 -0.86
C THR A 1 -3.38 -29.21 -0.69
N GLY A 2 -2.53 -29.23 -1.72
CA GLY A 2 -1.20 -28.59 -1.68
C GLY A 2 -1.24 -27.06 -1.77
N SER A 3 -2.23 -26.48 -2.44
CA SER A 3 -2.32 -25.04 -2.69
C SER A 3 -2.60 -24.25 -1.40
N LEU A 4 -3.41 -24.76 -0.49
CA LEU A 4 -3.77 -24.07 0.75
C LEU A 4 -2.58 -23.96 1.73
N ILE A 5 -1.79 -25.02 1.83
CA ILE A 5 -0.58 -25.05 2.67
C ILE A 5 0.48 -24.13 2.07
N TYR A 6 0.59 -24.09 0.75
CA TYR A 6 1.54 -23.24 0.04
C TYR A 6 1.19 -21.76 0.22
N GLU A 7 -0.07 -21.37 0.07
CA GLU A 7 -0.51 -19.99 0.28
C GLU A 7 -0.33 -19.52 1.73
N THR A 8 -0.61 -20.38 2.71
CA THR A 8 -0.44 -20.06 4.14
C THR A 8 1.05 -19.93 4.51
N MET A 9 1.90 -20.79 3.97
CA MET A 9 3.35 -20.71 4.14
C MET A 9 3.93 -19.53 3.36
N GLY A 10 3.37 -19.24 2.18
CA GLY A 10 3.75 -18.11 1.34
C GLY A 10 3.62 -16.77 2.04
N LEU A 11 2.55 -16.54 2.78
CA LEU A 11 2.36 -15.29 3.52
C LEU A 11 3.48 -15.02 4.54
N ARG A 12 3.87 -16.04 5.31
CA ARG A 12 4.96 -15.92 6.30
C ARG A 12 6.33 -15.72 5.66
N THR A 13 6.53 -16.25 4.47
CA THR A 13 7.79 -16.12 3.74
C THR A 13 7.91 -14.79 3.02
N VAL A 14 6.77 -14.23 2.59
CA VAL A 14 6.67 -13.06 1.72
C VAL A 14 6.60 -11.74 2.50
N PHE A 15 5.98 -11.75 3.71
CA PHE A 15 5.81 -10.56 4.54
C PHE A 15 7.03 -10.34 5.44
N LYS A 16 7.87 -9.34 5.11
CA LYS A 16 9.09 -9.01 5.87
C LYS A 16 9.19 -7.51 6.09
N GLY A 17 9.21 -7.08 7.36
CA GLY A 17 9.49 -5.70 7.71
C GLY A 17 8.58 -4.64 7.06
N GLY A 18 7.31 -4.92 6.88
CA GLY A 18 6.37 -4.04 6.18
C GLY A 18 6.40 -4.16 4.65
N VAL A 19 7.23 -5.07 4.10
CA VAL A 19 7.29 -5.35 2.66
C VAL A 19 6.75 -6.74 2.37
N VAL A 20 5.87 -6.84 1.39
CA VAL A 20 5.43 -8.09 0.79
C VAL A 20 6.05 -8.19 -0.60
N ALA A 21 6.85 -9.21 -0.84
CA ALA A 21 7.57 -9.41 -2.08
C ALA A 21 7.37 -10.82 -2.62
N GLY A 22 7.34 -10.97 -3.93
CA GLY A 22 7.25 -12.25 -4.58
C GLY A 22 7.13 -12.13 -6.09
N LYS A 23 7.18 -13.28 -6.74
CA LYS A 23 7.07 -13.37 -8.19
C LYS A 23 5.63 -13.12 -8.63
N PHE A 24 5.43 -12.17 -9.55
CA PHE A 24 4.11 -11.84 -10.07
C PHE A 24 3.46 -13.05 -10.76
N ASN A 25 2.16 -13.25 -10.48
CA ASN A 25 1.36 -14.39 -10.93
C ASN A 25 1.84 -15.79 -10.47
N VAL A 26 2.79 -15.84 -9.54
CA VAL A 26 3.22 -17.08 -8.86
C VAL A 26 2.94 -16.93 -7.37
N ASP A 27 3.63 -16.01 -6.70
CA ASP A 27 3.45 -15.71 -5.28
C ASP A 27 2.46 -14.57 -5.07
N LEU A 28 2.61 -13.49 -5.84
CA LEU A 28 1.74 -12.31 -5.84
C LEU A 28 0.79 -12.36 -7.05
N THR A 29 -0.27 -13.12 -6.91
CA THR A 29 -1.39 -13.12 -7.87
C THR A 29 -2.36 -11.97 -7.56
N PRO A 30 -3.21 -11.55 -8.51
CA PRO A 30 -4.29 -10.60 -8.23
C PRO A 30 -5.20 -11.07 -7.08
N GLU A 31 -5.53 -12.35 -7.02
CA GLU A 31 -6.37 -12.97 -5.99
C GLU A 31 -5.72 -12.88 -4.61
N PHE A 32 -4.44 -13.24 -4.51
CA PHE A 32 -3.65 -13.08 -3.28
C PHE A 32 -3.61 -11.62 -2.84
N THR A 33 -3.39 -10.71 -3.78
CA THR A 33 -3.32 -9.26 -3.53
C THR A 33 -4.64 -8.72 -3.00
N ILE A 34 -5.78 -9.16 -3.55
CA ILE A 34 -7.11 -8.79 -3.05
C ILE A 34 -7.30 -9.25 -1.60
N ARG A 35 -6.94 -10.48 -1.28
CA ARG A 35 -7.01 -11.00 0.09
C ARG A 35 -6.11 -10.23 1.05
N LEU A 36 -4.87 -9.95 0.65
CA LEU A 36 -3.92 -9.19 1.43
C LEU A 36 -4.41 -7.76 1.69
N ALA A 37 -4.86 -7.06 0.65
CA ALA A 37 -5.36 -5.70 0.77
C ALA A 37 -6.69 -5.62 1.55
N SER A 38 -7.56 -6.62 1.41
CA SER A 38 -8.77 -6.74 2.25
C SER A 38 -8.42 -6.94 3.72
N SER A 39 -7.37 -7.71 4.01
CA SER A 39 -6.87 -7.88 5.37
C SER A 39 -6.32 -6.57 5.94
N PHE A 40 -5.50 -5.86 5.15
CA PHE A 40 -4.99 -4.55 5.52
C PHE A 40 -6.10 -3.52 5.76
N GLY A 41 -7.08 -3.44 4.84
CA GLY A 41 -8.23 -2.55 5.00
C GLY A 41 -9.12 -2.89 6.20
N THR A 42 -9.20 -4.17 6.58
CA THR A 42 -9.97 -4.60 7.75
C THR A 42 -9.34 -4.16 9.07
N GLU A 43 -8.01 -4.08 9.13
CA GLU A 43 -7.25 -3.60 10.30
C GLU A 43 -7.26 -2.06 10.43
N LEU A 44 -7.67 -1.35 9.40
CA LEU A 44 -7.86 0.10 9.43
C LEU A 44 -9.30 0.44 9.85
N ASP A 45 -9.48 1.60 10.46
CA ASP A 45 -10.83 2.09 10.78
C ASP A 45 -11.62 2.36 9.49
N PRO A 46 -12.96 2.15 9.50
CA PRO A 46 -13.81 2.52 8.37
C PRO A 46 -13.71 4.02 8.07
N GLY A 47 -13.71 4.39 6.79
CA GLY A 47 -13.68 5.77 6.35
C GLY A 47 -12.30 6.44 6.40
N VAL A 48 -11.24 5.75 6.86
CA VAL A 48 -9.88 6.30 6.75
C VAL A 48 -9.43 6.34 5.30
N VAL A 49 -8.42 7.16 5.04
CA VAL A 49 -7.85 7.34 3.70
C VAL A 49 -6.50 6.65 3.63
N VAL A 50 -6.29 5.87 2.59
CA VAL A 50 -5.01 5.23 2.25
C VAL A 50 -4.50 5.79 0.93
N THR A 51 -3.24 6.22 0.89
CA THR A 51 -2.59 6.63 -0.36
C THR A 51 -1.91 5.44 -1.02
N LEU A 52 -2.20 5.24 -2.29
CA LEU A 52 -1.56 4.24 -3.14
C LEU A 52 -0.76 4.90 -4.26
N GLY A 53 0.41 4.35 -4.51
CA GLY A 53 1.23 4.68 -5.66
C GLY A 53 1.95 3.46 -6.19
N ARG A 54 2.53 3.58 -7.37
CA ARG A 54 3.29 2.51 -8.02
C ARG A 54 4.40 3.05 -8.90
N ASP A 55 5.34 2.20 -9.26
CA ASP A 55 6.24 2.46 -10.36
C ASP A 55 5.57 2.26 -11.73
N SER A 56 6.33 2.35 -12.81
CA SER A 56 5.82 2.21 -14.18
C SER A 56 5.63 0.77 -14.65
N SER A 57 6.01 -0.23 -13.85
CA SER A 57 5.95 -1.63 -14.28
C SER A 57 4.50 -2.11 -14.47
N LYS A 58 4.29 -3.00 -15.45
CA LYS A 58 2.97 -3.54 -15.75
C LYS A 58 2.43 -4.38 -14.58
N ALA A 59 3.30 -5.16 -13.95
CA ALA A 59 2.93 -5.99 -12.80
C ALA A 59 2.49 -5.13 -11.61
N ALA A 60 3.25 -4.08 -11.27
CA ALA A 60 2.85 -3.14 -10.22
C ALA A 60 1.50 -2.45 -10.52
N GLN A 61 1.22 -2.19 -11.80
CA GLN A 61 -0.05 -1.62 -12.22
C GLN A 61 -1.23 -2.55 -11.91
N VAL A 62 -1.09 -3.86 -12.19
CA VAL A 62 -2.14 -4.86 -11.92
C VAL A 62 -2.32 -5.04 -10.41
N VAL A 63 -1.23 -5.20 -9.67
CA VAL A 63 -1.24 -5.37 -8.21
C VAL A 63 -1.90 -4.16 -7.53
N LYS A 64 -1.51 -2.94 -7.89
CA LYS A 64 -2.13 -1.74 -7.31
C LYS A 64 -3.63 -1.64 -7.59
N ARG A 65 -4.10 -2.03 -8.78
CA ARG A 65 -5.54 -2.05 -9.11
C ARG A 65 -6.30 -3.05 -8.25
N ALA A 66 -5.73 -4.23 -8.04
CA ALA A 66 -6.30 -5.23 -7.15
C ALA A 66 -6.39 -4.72 -5.70
N MET A 67 -5.34 -4.06 -5.20
CA MET A 67 -5.35 -3.42 -3.89
C MET A 67 -6.42 -2.33 -3.78
N THR A 68 -6.53 -1.47 -4.79
CA THR A 68 -7.53 -0.40 -4.82
C THR A 68 -8.94 -0.96 -4.66
N SER A 69 -9.30 -1.94 -5.48
CA SER A 69 -10.62 -2.58 -5.43
C SER A 69 -10.91 -3.19 -4.05
N ALA A 70 -9.93 -3.90 -3.49
CA ALA A 70 -10.07 -4.55 -2.19
C ALA A 70 -10.26 -3.54 -1.04
N LEU A 71 -9.47 -2.48 -1.00
CA LEU A 71 -9.56 -1.42 0.03
C LEU A 71 -10.91 -0.71 -0.02
N LEU A 72 -11.38 -0.32 -1.20
CA LEU A 72 -12.70 0.30 -1.36
C LEU A 72 -13.81 -0.63 -0.84
N GLY A 73 -13.71 -1.92 -1.12
CA GLY A 73 -14.66 -2.93 -0.64
C GLY A 73 -14.66 -3.14 0.88
N THR A 74 -13.61 -2.70 1.60
CA THR A 74 -13.57 -2.70 3.07
C THR A 74 -14.01 -1.38 3.70
N GLY A 75 -14.46 -0.41 2.91
CA GLY A 75 -14.89 0.91 3.40
C GLY A 75 -13.76 1.88 3.65
N VAL A 76 -12.58 1.62 3.08
CA VAL A 76 -11.41 2.51 3.14
C VAL A 76 -11.39 3.37 1.88
N HIS A 77 -11.20 4.68 2.02
CA HIS A 77 -11.01 5.58 0.89
C HIS A 77 -9.59 5.45 0.33
N VAL A 78 -9.44 5.56 -0.97
CA VAL A 78 -8.15 5.44 -1.65
C VAL A 78 -7.81 6.74 -2.37
N ARG A 79 -6.66 7.32 -2.03
CA ARG A 79 -6.00 8.38 -2.81
C ARG A 79 -5.01 7.72 -3.76
N ASP A 80 -5.33 7.71 -5.05
CA ASP A 80 -4.51 7.06 -6.08
C ASP A 80 -3.59 8.08 -6.75
N LEU A 81 -2.30 8.02 -6.42
CA LEU A 81 -1.25 8.86 -7.03
C LEU A 81 -0.78 8.31 -8.38
N ARG A 82 -1.35 7.19 -8.84
CA ARG A 82 -0.97 6.54 -10.10
C ARG A 82 0.51 6.14 -10.11
N ALA A 83 1.23 6.51 -11.16
CA ALA A 83 2.68 6.33 -11.22
C ALA A 83 3.35 7.45 -10.43
N ALA A 84 3.86 7.13 -9.25
CA ALA A 84 4.51 8.07 -8.34
C ALA A 84 5.64 7.37 -7.59
N HIS A 85 6.71 8.08 -7.32
CA HIS A 85 7.80 7.58 -6.49
C HIS A 85 7.35 7.36 -5.04
N ALA A 86 7.92 6.38 -4.36
CA ALA A 86 7.58 6.06 -2.97
C ALA A 86 7.69 7.28 -2.03
N GLY A 87 8.61 8.20 -2.29
CA GLY A 87 8.75 9.46 -1.55
C GLY A 87 7.51 10.34 -1.64
N VAL A 88 6.85 10.41 -2.80
CA VAL A 88 5.60 11.17 -3.00
C VAL A 88 4.47 10.55 -2.17
N VAL A 89 4.36 9.22 -2.18
CA VAL A 89 3.35 8.48 -1.42
C VAL A 89 3.53 8.68 0.08
N ARG A 90 4.77 8.61 0.57
CA ARG A 90 5.12 8.90 1.97
C ARG A 90 4.79 10.34 2.36
N HIS A 91 5.08 11.28 1.46
CA HIS A 91 4.79 12.69 1.70
C HIS A 91 3.30 12.95 1.92
N ASP A 92 2.42 12.24 1.22
CA ASP A 92 0.98 12.39 1.35
C ASP A 92 0.52 12.06 2.79
N VAL A 93 1.07 10.99 3.39
CA VAL A 93 0.84 10.64 4.80
C VAL A 93 1.40 11.72 5.74
N LEU A 94 2.65 12.14 5.53
CA LEU A 94 3.30 13.16 6.37
C LEU A 94 2.61 14.52 6.29
N ALA A 95 1.95 14.81 5.18
CA ALA A 95 1.14 16.01 4.99
C ALA A 95 -0.29 15.89 5.58
N GLY A 96 -0.61 14.78 6.25
CA GLY A 96 -1.93 14.53 6.86
C GLY A 96 -3.05 14.29 5.84
N LYS A 97 -2.71 13.87 4.62
CA LYS A 97 -3.69 13.58 3.57
C LYS A 97 -4.27 12.16 3.65
N SER A 98 -3.57 11.27 4.33
CA SER A 98 -3.98 9.88 4.56
C SER A 98 -3.37 9.35 5.85
N GLU A 99 -3.97 8.30 6.40
CA GLU A 99 -3.53 7.65 7.65
C GLU A 99 -2.46 6.59 7.40
N ALA A 100 -2.45 6.00 6.22
CA ALA A 100 -1.49 4.99 5.82
C ALA A 100 -1.23 5.05 4.33
N CYS A 101 -0.22 4.35 3.85
CA CYS A 101 0.03 4.24 2.43
C CYS A 101 0.66 2.91 2.03
N ALA A 102 0.58 2.60 0.75
CA ALA A 102 1.33 1.52 0.15
C ALA A 102 1.91 1.94 -1.20
N HIS A 103 3.09 1.42 -1.51
CA HIS A 103 3.76 1.62 -2.78
C HIS A 103 4.10 0.28 -3.42
N VAL A 104 3.71 0.11 -4.66
CA VAL A 104 3.96 -1.11 -5.44
C VAL A 104 5.05 -0.84 -6.47
N ARG A 105 6.07 -1.68 -6.47
CA ARG A 105 7.22 -1.54 -7.37
C ARG A 105 7.71 -2.88 -7.90
N ALA A 106 8.48 -2.85 -8.97
CA ALA A 106 9.26 -4.01 -9.40
C ALA A 106 10.27 -4.39 -8.33
N GLY A 107 10.48 -5.69 -8.15
CA GLY A 107 11.49 -6.22 -7.25
C GLY A 107 12.88 -6.26 -7.88
N HIS A 108 13.75 -7.08 -7.30
CA HIS A 108 15.12 -7.26 -7.78
C HIS A 108 15.16 -7.98 -9.14
N ASP A 109 14.38 -9.04 -9.27
CA ASP A 109 14.25 -9.77 -10.52
C ASP A 109 13.13 -9.18 -11.40
N PRO A 110 13.21 -9.34 -12.75
CA PRO A 110 12.24 -8.73 -13.67
C PRO A 110 10.78 -9.14 -13.43
N ASP A 111 10.57 -10.34 -12.89
CA ASP A 111 9.23 -10.87 -12.61
C ASP A 111 8.76 -10.62 -11.17
N ASP A 112 9.63 -10.05 -10.32
CA ASP A 112 9.30 -9.80 -8.93
C ASP A 112 8.55 -8.48 -8.74
N VAL A 113 7.63 -8.50 -7.79
CA VAL A 113 6.88 -7.32 -7.34
C VAL A 113 6.99 -7.18 -5.84
N GLU A 114 7.14 -5.97 -5.37
CA GLU A 114 7.16 -5.62 -3.96
C GLU A 114 6.05 -4.63 -3.62
N ILE A 115 5.39 -4.87 -2.49
CA ILE A 115 4.43 -3.94 -1.89
C ILE A 115 5.01 -3.46 -0.58
N LEU A 116 5.32 -2.19 -0.49
CA LEU A 116 5.75 -1.53 0.75
C LEU A 116 4.51 -0.97 1.45
N PHE A 117 4.23 -1.44 2.67
CA PHE A 117 3.18 -0.92 3.54
C PHE A 117 3.78 0.01 4.59
N LEU A 118 3.20 1.20 4.70
CA LEU A 118 3.56 2.19 5.69
C LEU A 118 2.32 2.57 6.52
N SER A 119 2.49 2.60 7.83
CA SER A 119 1.49 3.05 8.79
C SER A 119 1.51 4.57 8.98
N SER A 120 0.75 5.07 9.92
CA SER A 120 0.73 6.48 10.31
C SER A 120 2.14 7.00 10.60
N GLY A 121 2.42 8.25 10.21
CA GLY A 121 3.77 8.81 10.27
C GLY A 121 4.72 8.31 9.17
N ALA A 122 4.21 7.61 8.16
CA ALA A 122 4.96 7.04 7.05
C ALA A 122 6.12 6.12 7.50
N THR A 123 5.92 5.41 8.59
CA THR A 123 6.87 4.43 9.13
C THR A 123 6.56 3.02 8.62
N PRO A 124 7.56 2.15 8.46
CA PRO A 124 7.32 0.76 8.15
C PRO A 124 6.35 0.13 9.15
N MET A 125 5.50 -0.76 8.64
CA MET A 125 4.52 -1.45 9.47
C MET A 125 5.21 -2.26 10.57
N SER A 126 4.75 -2.10 11.81
CA SER A 126 5.27 -2.84 12.96
C SER A 126 5.00 -4.34 12.85
N GLU A 127 5.76 -5.15 13.57
CA GLU A 127 5.52 -6.60 13.63
C GLU A 127 4.12 -6.93 14.16
N SER A 128 3.60 -6.16 15.11
CA SER A 128 2.24 -6.34 15.62
C SER A 128 1.19 -6.06 14.54
N GLY A 129 1.38 -5.02 13.74
CA GLY A 129 0.52 -4.71 12.60
C GLY A 129 0.57 -5.81 11.53
N GLN A 130 1.76 -6.33 11.22
CA GLN A 130 1.91 -7.47 10.30
C GLN A 130 1.15 -8.70 10.79
N ARG A 131 1.29 -9.05 12.09
CA ARG A 131 0.58 -10.20 12.68
C ARG A 131 -0.95 -10.01 12.68
N ALA A 132 -1.43 -8.78 12.88
CA ALA A 132 -2.86 -8.49 12.80
C ALA A 132 -3.40 -8.76 11.39
N ILE A 133 -2.71 -8.27 10.37
CA ILE A 133 -3.08 -8.54 8.96
C ILE A 133 -3.00 -10.05 8.64
N GLU A 134 -1.93 -10.72 9.06
CA GLU A 134 -1.78 -12.17 8.86
C GLU A 134 -2.94 -12.96 9.48
N LYS A 135 -3.37 -12.56 10.68
CA LYS A 135 -4.50 -13.19 11.37
C LYS A 135 -5.80 -13.06 10.57
N VAL A 136 -6.11 -11.86 10.08
CA VAL A 136 -7.29 -11.62 9.23
C VAL A 136 -7.18 -12.40 7.92
N PHE A 137 -6.00 -12.39 7.31
CA PHE A 137 -5.74 -13.11 6.07
C PHE A 137 -5.99 -14.62 6.18
N VAL A 138 -5.48 -15.25 7.25
CA VAL A 138 -5.63 -16.70 7.48
C VAL A 138 -7.09 -17.07 7.82
N ARG A 139 -7.78 -16.19 8.56
CA ARG A 139 -9.17 -16.43 8.95
C ARG A 139 -10.18 -16.08 7.86
N GLU A 140 -9.76 -15.29 6.86
CA GLU A 140 -10.64 -14.76 5.82
C GLU A 140 -11.83 -13.93 6.34
N GLU A 141 -11.67 -13.34 7.53
CA GLU A 141 -12.67 -12.54 8.21
C GLU A 141 -12.60 -11.07 7.78
N TYR A 142 -12.75 -10.82 6.48
CA TYR A 142 -12.65 -9.47 5.92
C TYR A 142 -13.89 -8.64 6.23
N ARG A 143 -13.67 -7.38 6.62
CA ARG A 143 -14.74 -6.39 6.65
C ARG A 143 -15.29 -6.18 5.23
N ARG A 144 -16.60 -6.12 5.11
CA ARG A 144 -17.33 -5.88 3.85
C ARG A 144 -18.20 -4.65 3.99
N ALA A 145 -17.87 -3.59 3.26
CA ALA A 145 -18.70 -2.40 3.18
C ALA A 145 -19.89 -2.64 2.24
N LEU A 146 -21.04 -2.11 2.58
CA LEU A 146 -22.27 -2.21 1.80
C LEU A 146 -22.81 -0.81 1.48
N GLY A 147 -23.37 -0.65 0.30
CA GLY A 147 -24.04 0.58 -0.09
C GLY A 147 -23.15 1.81 0.00
N GLU A 148 -23.55 2.77 0.80
CA GLU A 148 -22.86 4.06 0.96
C GLU A 148 -21.56 3.98 1.78
N ASP A 149 -21.32 2.86 2.47
CA ASP A 149 -20.10 2.65 3.25
C ASP A 149 -18.90 2.18 2.40
N VAL A 150 -19.12 1.89 1.12
CA VAL A 150 -18.02 1.60 0.19
C VAL A 150 -17.10 2.80 0.07
N GLY A 151 -15.79 2.54 0.08
CA GLY A 151 -14.80 3.62 0.01
C GLY A 151 -14.83 4.39 -1.31
N GLU A 152 -14.37 5.62 -1.27
CA GLU A 152 -14.25 6.49 -2.44
C GLU A 152 -12.83 6.44 -3.03
N LEU A 153 -12.76 6.47 -4.38
CA LEU A 153 -11.52 6.56 -5.12
C LEU A 153 -11.24 8.03 -5.49
N ILE A 154 -10.12 8.55 -5.00
CA ILE A 154 -9.73 9.95 -5.16
C ILE A 154 -8.46 10.03 -5.99
N TYR A 155 -8.46 10.80 -7.06
CA TYR A 155 -7.29 11.13 -7.86
C TYR A 155 -6.84 12.56 -7.56
N PRO A 156 -5.86 12.75 -6.65
CA PRO A 156 -5.41 14.08 -6.31
C PRO A 156 -4.63 14.69 -7.49
N GLY A 157 -4.91 15.93 -7.80
CA GLY A 157 -4.23 16.71 -8.86
C GLY A 157 -2.83 17.13 -8.44
N ARG A 158 -2.02 17.58 -8.26
CA ARG A 158 -0.79 18.23 -7.87
C ARG A 158 0.03 17.55 -6.77
N ALA A 159 -0.12 16.26 -6.55
CA ALA A 159 0.61 15.58 -5.46
C ALA A 159 2.13 15.57 -5.68
N VAL A 160 2.57 15.41 -6.92
CA VAL A 160 3.98 15.42 -7.29
C VAL A 160 4.56 16.82 -7.15
N GLU A 161 3.86 17.84 -7.65
CA GLU A 161 4.29 19.24 -7.56
C GLU A 161 4.42 19.68 -6.10
N GLN A 162 3.46 19.34 -5.25
CA GLN A 162 3.52 19.66 -3.81
C GLN A 162 4.73 19.01 -3.13
N TYR A 163 5.05 17.77 -3.52
CA TYR A 163 6.25 17.09 -3.03
C TYR A 163 7.54 17.79 -3.47
N VAL A 164 7.64 18.16 -4.75
CA VAL A 164 8.80 18.88 -5.29
C VAL A 164 8.98 20.23 -4.61
N GLU A 165 7.91 21.03 -4.49
CA GLU A 165 7.93 22.32 -3.78
C GLU A 165 8.44 22.20 -2.33
N ARG A 166 8.08 21.09 -1.67
CA ARG A 166 8.56 20.83 -0.29
C ARG A 166 10.05 20.50 -0.26
N LEU A 167 10.54 19.71 -1.21
CA LEU A 167 11.97 19.39 -1.34
C LEU A 167 12.80 20.65 -1.60
N GLU A 168 12.33 21.52 -2.48
CA GLU A 168 13.00 22.77 -2.79
C GLU A 168 13.08 23.70 -1.57
N ARG A 169 11.98 23.82 -0.82
CA ARG A 169 11.98 24.60 0.43
C ARG A 169 12.96 24.04 1.47
N ALA A 170 13.00 22.72 1.61
CA ALA A 170 13.92 22.07 2.54
C ALA A 170 15.39 22.28 2.13
N ALA A 171 15.69 22.16 0.83
CA ALA A 171 17.03 22.40 0.31
C ALA A 171 17.48 23.87 0.51
N ASN A 172 16.60 24.82 0.25
CA ASN A 172 16.88 26.24 0.44
C ASN A 172 17.08 26.61 1.91
N SER A 173 16.33 25.97 2.85
CA SER A 173 16.50 26.21 4.27
C SER A 173 17.86 25.72 4.79
N VAL A 174 18.35 24.61 4.29
CA VAL A 174 19.69 24.07 4.63
C VAL A 174 20.79 24.96 4.07
N ALA A 175 20.64 25.44 2.83
CA ALA A 175 21.62 26.36 2.21
C ALA A 175 21.73 27.69 2.96
N THR A 176 20.64 28.18 3.55
CA THR A 176 20.61 29.44 4.29
C THR A 176 21.19 29.34 5.71
N GLN A 177 21.21 28.13 6.29
CA GLN A 177 21.77 27.89 7.62
C GLN A 177 23.29 27.57 7.59
N GLY A 178 23.85 27.29 6.43
CA GLY A 178 25.27 27.00 6.22
C GLY A 178 26.11 28.19 5.72
N ALA A 179 25.52 29.37 5.61
CA ALA A 179 26.18 30.65 5.25
C ALA A 179 26.28 31.57 6.46
#